data_b91d61dd62f53ed4a2a058ff41d0f8d9
#
_entry.id   b91d61dd62f53ed4a2a058ff41d0f8d9
#
_cell.length_a   1.000
_cell.length_b   1.000
_cell.length_c   1.000
_cell.angle_alpha   90.00
_cell.angle_beta   90.00
_cell.angle_gamma   90.00
#
_symmetry.space_group_name_H-M   'P 1'
#
loop_
_entity.id
_entity.type
_entity.pdbx_description
1 polymer ?
#
loop_
_entity_poly.entity_id
_entity_poly.type
_entity_poly.pdbx_seq_one_letter_code
_entity_poly.pdbx_strand_id
1 'polypeptide(L)'
;NGYLSNQPLDIEEAYVQSVVTRSDLVKINEQMTQAFSQLLPVLTSVSIAIYLVVLYILTRLVTDRNAISMSFLKVMGYTAKEIRSLYLHATTLVVLASLTAALPLCNIALRYLMKFAFMKFTGNLSVYIPGYVYFLVFVTGGVAYLFIKALLTRRIEQMELGYALKEDA
;
A
#
# COMPACT_ATOMS: atom_id res chain seq x y z
N ASN A 1 20.06 26.40 -31.63
CA ASN A 1 18.91 26.74 -32.47
C ASN A 1 18.40 25.47 -33.09
N GLY A 2 17.09 25.19 -33.03
CA GLY A 2 16.45 24.02 -33.58
C GLY A 2 15.26 24.43 -34.47
N TYR A 3 15.00 23.64 -35.49
CA TYR A 3 13.87 23.82 -36.38
C TYR A 3 12.88 22.67 -36.15
N LEU A 4 11.60 22.99 -36.12
CA LEU A 4 10.49 22.03 -36.06
C LEU A 4 9.77 22.06 -37.42
N SER A 5 9.66 20.91 -38.07
CA SER A 5 8.97 20.78 -39.34
C SER A 5 8.14 19.50 -39.39
N ASN A 6 7.00 19.54 -40.08
CA ASN A 6 6.18 18.36 -40.37
C ASN A 6 6.63 17.60 -41.63
N GLN A 7 7.60 18.14 -42.35
CA GLN A 7 8.16 17.56 -43.58
C GLN A 7 9.67 17.43 -43.42
N PRO A 8 10.33 16.50 -44.11
CA PRO A 8 11.76 16.39 -44.10
C PRO A 8 12.35 17.72 -44.63
N LEU A 9 13.27 18.29 -43.85
CA LEU A 9 13.96 19.51 -44.23
C LEU A 9 15.21 19.12 -45.03
N ASP A 10 15.37 19.74 -46.19
CA ASP A 10 16.59 19.61 -47.01
C ASP A 10 17.66 20.53 -46.46
N ILE A 11 18.38 20.05 -45.45
CA ILE A 11 19.48 20.76 -44.79
C ILE A 11 20.76 19.91 -45.02
N GLU A 12 21.84 20.56 -45.37
CA GLU A 12 23.14 19.92 -45.58
C GLU A 12 23.59 19.22 -44.29
N GLU A 13 23.94 17.93 -44.35
CA GLU A 13 24.25 17.07 -43.20
C GLU A 13 25.37 17.64 -42.30
N ALA A 14 26.25 18.46 -42.87
CA ALA A 14 27.32 19.13 -42.12
C ALA A 14 26.83 20.08 -40.98
N TYR A 15 25.59 20.59 -41.09
CA TYR A 15 24.97 21.49 -40.11
C TYR A 15 23.96 20.82 -39.20
N VAL A 16 23.69 19.52 -39.42
CA VAL A 16 22.71 18.76 -38.63
C VAL A 16 23.38 18.03 -37.50
N GLN A 17 23.23 18.50 -36.28
CA GLN A 17 23.82 17.85 -35.10
C GLN A 17 23.00 16.63 -34.63
N SER A 18 21.68 16.69 -34.73
CA SER A 18 20.78 15.57 -34.41
C SER A 18 19.41 15.80 -35.02
N VAL A 19 18.81 14.74 -35.54
CA VAL A 19 17.41 14.72 -36.01
C VAL A 19 16.64 13.86 -35.03
N VAL A 20 15.63 14.45 -34.38
CA VAL A 20 14.70 13.74 -33.51
C VAL A 20 13.38 13.61 -34.22
N THR A 21 13.06 12.39 -34.63
CA THR A 21 11.78 12.08 -35.28
C THR A 21 10.69 11.77 -34.26
N ARG A 22 9.43 11.93 -34.69
CA ARG A 22 8.28 11.55 -33.87
C ARG A 22 8.35 10.07 -33.44
N SER A 23 8.85 9.20 -34.32
CA SER A 23 9.05 7.78 -34.02
C SER A 23 10.06 7.54 -32.92
N ASP A 24 11.12 8.37 -32.81
CA ASP A 24 12.13 8.24 -31.77
C ASP A 24 11.57 8.67 -30.41
N LEU A 25 10.76 9.72 -30.38
CA LEU A 25 10.05 10.15 -29.19
C LEU A 25 9.07 9.10 -28.69
N VAL A 26 8.34 8.45 -29.61
CA VAL A 26 7.41 7.36 -29.27
C VAL A 26 8.19 6.18 -28.70
N LYS A 27 9.29 5.76 -29.33
CA LYS A 27 10.14 4.66 -28.85
C LYS A 27 10.70 4.94 -27.46
N ILE A 28 11.22 6.15 -27.23
CA ILE A 28 11.72 6.55 -25.91
C ILE A 28 10.61 6.47 -24.87
N ASN A 29 9.42 6.98 -25.18
CA ASN A 29 8.27 6.92 -24.27
C ASN A 29 7.82 5.47 -24.01
N GLU A 30 7.80 4.61 -25.02
CA GLU A 30 7.50 3.19 -24.87
C GLU A 30 8.54 2.48 -23.99
N GLN A 31 9.83 2.72 -24.20
CA GLN A 31 10.91 2.15 -23.38
C GLN A 31 10.81 2.60 -21.93
N MET A 32 10.53 3.89 -21.66
CA MET A 32 10.31 4.40 -20.32
C MET A 32 9.08 3.75 -19.66
N THR A 33 7.97 3.69 -20.39
CA THR A 33 6.74 3.05 -19.90
C THR A 33 6.96 1.56 -19.61
N GLN A 34 7.69 0.86 -20.45
CA GLN A 34 8.03 -0.55 -20.24
C GLN A 34 8.94 -0.75 -19.02
N ALA A 35 9.94 0.09 -18.83
CA ALA A 35 10.79 0.05 -17.64
C ALA A 35 9.97 0.27 -16.34
N PHE A 36 9.09 1.27 -16.33
CA PHE A 36 8.19 1.50 -15.20
C PHE A 36 7.22 0.34 -14.98
N SER A 37 6.67 -0.26 -16.03
CA SER A 37 5.76 -1.39 -15.94
C SER A 37 6.38 -2.64 -15.32
N GLN A 38 7.70 -2.79 -15.43
CA GLN A 38 8.45 -3.89 -14.81
C GLN A 38 8.82 -3.58 -13.35
N LEU A 39 9.15 -2.33 -13.04
CA LEU A 39 9.54 -1.91 -11.68
C LEU A 39 8.34 -1.80 -10.72
N LEU A 40 7.21 -1.30 -11.20
CA LEU A 40 6.03 -1.09 -10.36
C LEU A 40 5.51 -2.36 -9.67
N PRO A 41 5.39 -3.52 -10.34
CA PRO A 41 4.96 -4.75 -9.66
C PRO A 41 5.91 -5.21 -8.56
N VAL A 42 7.22 -5.04 -8.76
CA VAL A 42 8.24 -5.39 -7.76
C VAL A 42 8.08 -4.49 -6.53
N LEU A 43 8.01 -3.17 -6.73
CA LEU A 43 7.81 -2.21 -5.64
C LEU A 43 6.48 -2.46 -4.90
N THR A 44 5.43 -2.77 -5.64
CA THR A 44 4.11 -3.07 -5.07
C THR A 44 4.17 -4.35 -4.22
N SER A 45 4.83 -5.39 -4.69
CA SER A 45 5.00 -6.65 -3.95
C SER A 45 5.76 -6.45 -2.65
N VAL A 46 6.86 -5.70 -2.68
CA VAL A 46 7.65 -5.35 -1.49
C VAL A 46 6.81 -4.53 -0.51
N SER A 47 6.05 -3.55 -1.01
CA SER A 47 5.18 -2.71 -0.17
C SER A 47 4.09 -3.53 0.51
N ILE A 48 3.46 -4.48 -0.20
CA ILE A 48 2.47 -5.39 0.37
C ILE A 48 3.11 -6.27 1.44
N ALA A 49 4.32 -6.81 1.20
CA ALA A 49 5.02 -7.62 2.18
C ALA A 49 5.31 -6.84 3.47
N ILE A 50 5.82 -5.62 3.36
CA ILE A 50 6.08 -4.73 4.50
C ILE A 50 4.76 -4.42 5.24
N TYR A 51 3.71 -4.10 4.51
CA TYR A 51 2.38 -3.83 5.08
C TYR A 51 1.87 -5.02 5.91
N LEU A 52 1.97 -6.24 5.39
CA LEU A 52 1.55 -7.46 6.08
C LEU A 52 2.35 -7.70 7.36
N VAL A 53 3.67 -7.52 7.32
CA VAL A 53 4.55 -7.67 8.49
C VAL A 53 4.21 -6.65 9.57
N VAL A 54 4.09 -5.38 9.20
CA VAL A 54 3.76 -4.30 10.15
C VAL A 54 2.39 -4.53 10.77
N LEU A 55 1.40 -4.88 9.96
CA LEU A 55 0.04 -5.14 10.42
C LEU A 55 -0.01 -6.35 11.36
N TYR A 56 0.75 -7.41 11.07
CA TYR A 56 0.88 -8.57 11.95
C TYR A 56 1.48 -8.20 13.30
N ILE A 57 2.61 -7.46 13.29
CA ILE A 57 3.29 -7.04 14.52
C ILE A 57 2.38 -6.15 15.37
N LEU A 58 1.73 -5.15 14.76
CA LEU A 58 0.83 -4.24 15.48
C LEU A 58 -0.36 -4.98 16.08
N THR A 59 -1.00 -5.87 15.32
CA THR A 59 -2.15 -6.62 15.81
C THR A 59 -1.74 -7.56 16.95
N ARG A 60 -0.58 -8.20 16.84
CA ARG A 60 -0.01 -9.02 17.92
C ARG A 60 0.27 -8.20 19.18
N LEU A 61 0.93 -7.05 19.01
CA LEU A 61 1.28 -6.15 20.13
C LEU A 61 0.02 -5.67 20.87
N VAL A 62 -1.03 -5.29 20.14
CA VAL A 62 -2.32 -4.89 20.72
C VAL A 62 -2.95 -6.04 21.49
N THR A 63 -2.92 -7.26 20.95
CA THR A 63 -3.45 -8.45 21.62
C THR A 63 -2.68 -8.77 22.90
N ASP A 64 -1.35 -8.77 22.83
CA ASP A 64 -0.49 -9.08 23.97
C ASP A 64 -0.64 -8.02 25.10
N ARG A 65 -0.73 -6.75 24.76
CA ARG A 65 -0.96 -5.67 25.74
C ARG A 65 -2.33 -5.73 26.41
N ASN A 66 -3.34 -6.20 25.72
CA ASN A 66 -4.68 -6.33 26.27
C ASN A 66 -4.94 -7.67 26.98
N ALA A 67 -3.98 -8.58 27.02
CA ALA A 67 -4.11 -9.89 27.66
C ALA A 67 -4.51 -9.78 29.13
N ILE A 68 -3.95 -8.83 29.89
CA ILE A 68 -4.29 -8.61 31.30
C ILE A 68 -5.75 -8.16 31.43
N SER A 69 -6.19 -7.21 30.61
CA SER A 69 -7.60 -6.74 30.62
C SER A 69 -8.57 -7.84 30.20
N MET A 70 -8.17 -8.72 29.26
CA MET A 70 -8.94 -9.90 28.89
C MET A 70 -9.08 -10.88 30.05
N SER A 71 -8.03 -11.08 30.84
CA SER A 71 -8.06 -11.93 32.03
C SER A 71 -9.02 -11.40 33.10
N PHE A 72 -9.06 -10.11 33.32
CA PHE A 72 -10.04 -9.49 34.23
C PHE A 72 -11.50 -9.71 33.79
N LEU A 73 -11.79 -9.57 32.50
CA LEU A 73 -13.13 -9.82 31.97
C LEU A 73 -13.52 -11.30 32.13
N LYS A 74 -12.56 -12.22 32.00
CA LYS A 74 -12.79 -13.65 32.23
C LYS A 74 -13.17 -13.96 33.68
N VAL A 75 -12.51 -13.30 34.64
CA VAL A 75 -12.84 -13.41 36.06
C VAL A 75 -14.25 -12.84 36.36
N MET A 76 -14.69 -11.84 35.62
CA MET A 76 -16.04 -11.27 35.71
C MET A 76 -17.12 -12.14 35.07
N GLY A 77 -16.77 -13.29 34.50
CA GLY A 77 -17.71 -14.28 33.94
C GLY A 77 -18.01 -14.13 32.45
N TYR A 78 -17.28 -13.27 31.72
CA TYR A 78 -17.42 -13.19 30.26
C TYR A 78 -16.78 -14.39 29.59
N THR A 79 -17.45 -14.91 28.57
CA THR A 79 -16.89 -16.01 27.75
C THR A 79 -15.73 -15.51 26.89
N ALA A 80 -14.76 -16.38 26.64
CA ALA A 80 -13.59 -16.06 25.78
C ALA A 80 -14.02 -15.57 24.37
N LYS A 81 -15.13 -16.06 23.87
CA LYS A 81 -15.73 -15.65 22.58
C LYS A 81 -16.25 -14.21 22.61
N GLU A 82 -16.89 -13.81 23.69
CA GLU A 82 -17.41 -12.43 23.85
C GLU A 82 -16.27 -11.43 24.00
N ILE A 83 -15.29 -11.72 24.84
CA ILE A 83 -14.11 -10.89 25.05
C ILE A 83 -13.37 -10.69 23.71
N ARG A 84 -13.11 -11.78 23.00
CA ARG A 84 -12.43 -11.73 21.70
C ARG A 84 -13.23 -10.96 20.66
N SER A 85 -14.55 -11.15 20.63
CA SER A 85 -15.43 -10.41 19.71
C SER A 85 -15.34 -8.91 19.94
N LEU A 86 -15.38 -8.46 21.19
CA LEU A 86 -15.32 -7.06 21.57
C LEU A 86 -14.00 -6.41 21.09
N TYR A 87 -12.86 -7.03 21.40
CA TYR A 87 -11.54 -6.50 21.02
C TYR A 87 -11.30 -6.54 19.51
N LEU A 88 -11.73 -7.62 18.84
CA LEU A 88 -11.58 -7.73 17.39
C LEU A 88 -12.45 -6.73 16.62
N HIS A 89 -13.65 -6.40 17.13
CA HIS A 89 -14.48 -5.36 16.52
C HIS A 89 -13.86 -3.97 16.68
N ALA A 90 -13.37 -3.64 17.87
CA ALA A 90 -12.70 -2.37 18.11
C ALA A 90 -11.47 -2.21 17.19
N THR A 91 -10.61 -3.23 17.11
CA THR A 91 -9.43 -3.20 16.22
C THR A 91 -9.82 -3.09 14.75
N THR A 92 -10.89 -3.79 14.32
CA THR A 92 -11.39 -3.72 12.94
C THR A 92 -11.83 -2.29 12.59
N LEU A 93 -12.56 -1.64 13.49
CA LEU A 93 -13.04 -0.27 13.29
C LEU A 93 -11.87 0.71 13.17
N VAL A 94 -10.86 0.59 14.04
CA VAL A 94 -9.66 1.42 13.98
C VAL A 94 -8.91 1.22 12.67
N VAL A 95 -8.73 -0.02 12.22
CA VAL A 95 -8.03 -0.32 10.95
C VAL A 95 -8.79 0.25 9.75
N LEU A 96 -10.11 0.10 9.69
CA LEU A 96 -10.92 0.66 8.61
C LEU A 96 -10.89 2.19 8.60
N ALA A 97 -10.99 2.82 9.77
CA ALA A 97 -10.90 4.28 9.91
C ALA A 97 -9.52 4.79 9.46
N SER A 98 -8.45 4.13 9.90
CA SER A 98 -7.08 4.46 9.51
C SER A 98 -6.85 4.29 8.01
N LEU A 99 -7.36 3.21 7.42
CA LEU A 99 -7.26 2.95 5.98
C LEU A 99 -7.99 4.04 5.17
N THR A 100 -9.20 4.43 5.62
CA THR A 100 -9.97 5.51 4.98
C THR A 100 -9.25 6.86 5.08
N ALA A 101 -8.64 7.17 6.23
CA ALA A 101 -7.89 8.41 6.44
C ALA A 101 -6.55 8.41 5.68
N ALA A 102 -5.90 7.26 5.52
CA ALA A 102 -4.64 7.14 4.82
C ALA A 102 -4.75 7.47 3.32
N LEU A 103 -5.87 7.15 2.66
CA LEU A 103 -6.06 7.39 1.24
C LEU A 103 -5.94 8.88 0.84
N PRO A 104 -6.68 9.82 1.45
CA PRO A 104 -6.53 11.23 1.13
C PRO A 104 -5.15 11.78 1.54
N LEU A 105 -4.59 11.30 2.66
CA LEU A 105 -3.26 11.70 3.11
C LEU A 105 -2.18 11.31 2.11
N CYS A 106 -2.23 10.07 1.60
CA CYS A 106 -1.33 9.60 0.54
C CYS A 106 -1.45 10.44 -0.74
N ASN A 107 -2.68 10.81 -1.15
CA ASN A 107 -2.88 11.65 -2.32
C ASN A 107 -2.24 13.03 -2.14
N ILE A 108 -2.44 13.65 -0.99
CA ILE A 108 -1.83 14.93 -0.65
C ILE A 108 -0.30 14.82 -0.67
N ALA A 109 0.25 13.81 0.02
CA ALA A 109 1.68 13.57 0.08
C ALA A 109 2.29 13.36 -1.32
N LEU A 110 1.62 12.58 -2.17
CA LEU A 110 2.08 12.30 -3.53
C LEU A 110 2.09 13.59 -4.39
N ARG A 111 1.09 14.44 -4.28
CA ARG A 111 1.04 15.73 -4.98
C ARG A 111 2.18 16.65 -4.55
N TYR A 112 2.47 16.74 -3.26
CA TYR A 112 3.59 17.53 -2.75
C TYR A 112 4.93 16.97 -3.21
N LEU A 113 5.10 15.66 -3.16
CA LEU A 113 6.33 14.97 -3.56
C LEU A 113 6.60 15.17 -5.06
N MET A 114 5.58 15.05 -5.90
CA MET A 114 5.69 15.33 -7.33
C MET A 114 6.02 16.79 -7.60
N LYS A 115 5.39 17.74 -6.93
CA LYS A 115 5.71 19.16 -7.05
C LYS A 115 7.17 19.45 -6.69
N PHE A 116 7.69 18.82 -5.64
CA PHE A 116 9.07 18.97 -5.22
C PHE A 116 10.06 18.30 -6.18
N ALA A 117 9.78 17.07 -6.60
CA ALA A 117 10.65 16.31 -7.50
C ALA A 117 10.81 16.98 -8.87
N PHE A 118 9.75 17.63 -9.36
CA PHE A 118 9.73 18.25 -10.68
C PHE A 118 9.81 19.78 -10.65
N MET A 119 10.29 20.38 -9.55
CA MET A 119 10.44 21.85 -9.41
C MET A 119 11.30 22.49 -10.52
N LYS A 120 12.25 21.75 -11.09
CA LYS A 120 13.13 22.22 -12.17
C LYS A 120 12.63 21.84 -13.56
N PHE A 121 11.50 21.15 -13.65
CA PHE A 121 10.95 20.72 -14.92
C PHE A 121 9.95 21.75 -15.45
N THR A 122 10.15 22.23 -16.67
CA THR A 122 9.35 23.30 -17.28
C THR A 122 7.96 22.83 -17.74
N GLY A 123 7.62 21.56 -17.52
CA GLY A 123 6.32 20.94 -17.92
C GLY A 123 5.36 20.83 -16.72
N ASN A 124 4.06 20.94 -17.01
CA ASN A 124 3.00 20.72 -16.01
C ASN A 124 2.69 19.22 -15.92
N LEU A 125 3.35 18.49 -15.01
CA LEU A 125 3.08 17.10 -14.72
C LEU A 125 1.92 17.00 -13.71
N SER A 126 0.71 16.85 -14.25
CA SER A 126 -0.49 16.62 -13.45
C SER A 126 -0.59 15.15 -13.09
N VAL A 127 -0.51 14.82 -11.79
CA VAL A 127 -0.74 13.46 -11.30
C VAL A 127 -2.25 13.24 -11.21
N TYR A 128 -2.78 12.43 -12.10
CA TYR A 128 -4.17 12.00 -12.08
C TYR A 128 -4.24 10.55 -11.60
N ILE A 129 -4.86 10.31 -10.43
CA ILE A 129 -5.13 8.97 -9.92
C ILE A 129 -6.60 8.68 -10.15
N PRO A 130 -6.94 7.70 -10.99
CA PRO A 130 -8.34 7.34 -11.23
C PRO A 130 -9.00 6.81 -9.95
N GLY A 131 -10.29 7.10 -9.77
CA GLY A 131 -11.04 6.75 -8.55
C GLY A 131 -11.06 5.26 -8.22
N TYR A 132 -11.04 4.39 -9.23
CA TYR A 132 -11.01 2.93 -9.02
C TYR A 132 -9.76 2.45 -8.28
N VAL A 133 -8.62 3.18 -8.38
CA VAL A 133 -7.37 2.83 -7.67
C VAL A 133 -7.57 2.95 -6.17
N TYR A 134 -8.26 3.99 -5.69
CA TYR A 134 -8.59 4.16 -4.27
C TYR A 134 -9.44 3.00 -3.76
N PHE A 135 -10.44 2.60 -4.54
CA PHE A 135 -11.28 1.46 -4.21
C PHE A 135 -10.47 0.16 -4.16
N LEU A 136 -9.58 -0.07 -5.13
CA LEU A 136 -8.73 -1.25 -5.19
C LEU A 136 -7.78 -1.32 -3.98
N VAL A 137 -7.13 -0.21 -3.63
CA VAL A 137 -6.25 -0.12 -2.45
C VAL A 137 -7.04 -0.39 -1.16
N PHE A 138 -8.24 0.18 -1.03
CA PHE A 138 -9.10 -0.04 0.12
C PHE A 138 -9.51 -1.52 0.26
N VAL A 139 -9.93 -2.15 -0.82
CA VAL A 139 -10.31 -3.57 -0.83
C VAL A 139 -9.11 -4.46 -0.52
N THR A 140 -7.98 -4.24 -1.16
CA THR A 140 -6.75 -5.02 -0.93
C THR A 140 -6.26 -4.90 0.52
N GLY A 141 -6.25 -3.67 1.06
CA GLY A 141 -5.90 -3.41 2.45
C GLY A 141 -6.85 -4.07 3.44
N GLY A 142 -8.15 -4.01 3.18
CA GLY A 142 -9.18 -4.67 3.99
C GLY A 142 -9.06 -6.20 3.97
N VAL A 143 -8.88 -6.80 2.80
CA VAL A 143 -8.69 -8.25 2.64
C VAL A 143 -7.42 -8.71 3.38
N ALA A 144 -6.31 -7.98 3.23
CA ALA A 144 -5.07 -8.28 3.94
C ALA A 144 -5.27 -8.25 5.46
N TYR A 145 -6.00 -7.27 5.98
CA TYR A 145 -6.34 -7.21 7.40
C TYR A 145 -7.18 -8.40 7.85
N LEU A 146 -8.23 -8.75 7.09
CA LEU A 146 -9.08 -9.90 7.41
C LEU A 146 -8.29 -11.22 7.43
N PHE A 147 -7.35 -11.38 6.51
CA PHE A 147 -6.45 -12.52 6.46
C PHE A 147 -5.59 -12.62 7.73
N ILE A 148 -4.96 -11.52 8.15
CA ILE A 148 -4.15 -11.49 9.37
C ILE A 148 -5.01 -11.72 10.61
N LYS A 149 -6.19 -11.10 10.68
CA LYS A 149 -7.15 -11.32 11.75
C LYS A 149 -7.51 -12.81 11.88
N ALA A 150 -7.76 -13.50 10.76
CA ALA A 150 -8.06 -14.93 10.75
C ALA A 150 -6.87 -15.79 11.23
N LEU A 151 -5.64 -15.44 10.81
CA LEU A 151 -4.44 -16.14 11.27
C LEU A 151 -4.20 -15.99 12.77
N LEU A 152 -4.33 -14.77 13.31
CA LEU A 152 -4.17 -14.52 14.74
C LEU A 152 -5.26 -15.19 15.56
N THR A 153 -6.49 -15.16 15.09
CA THR A 153 -7.61 -15.84 15.77
C THR A 153 -7.34 -17.33 15.92
N ARG A 154 -6.91 -18.01 14.86
CA ARG A 154 -6.56 -19.44 14.90
C ARG A 154 -5.42 -19.73 15.88
N ARG A 155 -4.42 -18.86 15.95
CA ARG A 155 -3.26 -19.04 16.82
C ARG A 155 -3.61 -18.89 18.30
N ILE A 156 -4.51 -17.96 18.64
CA ILE A 156 -5.03 -17.78 20.00
C ILE A 156 -5.82 -19.00 20.45
N GLU A 157 -6.67 -19.56 19.60
CA GLU A 157 -7.42 -20.80 19.91
C GLU A 157 -6.49 -21.98 20.21
N GLN A 158 -5.38 -22.11 19.49
CA GLN A 158 -4.41 -23.18 19.71
C GLN A 158 -3.62 -23.01 21.03
N MET A 159 -3.37 -21.77 21.47
CA MET A 159 -2.68 -21.52 22.74
C MET A 159 -3.59 -21.79 23.95
N GLU A 160 -4.87 -21.48 23.89
CA GLU A 160 -5.82 -21.77 24.98
C GLU A 160 -5.95 -23.27 25.26
N LEU A 161 -5.92 -24.11 24.24
CA LEU A 161 -5.91 -25.57 24.37
C LEU A 161 -4.63 -26.10 25.04
N GLY A 162 -3.47 -25.48 24.75
CA GLY A 162 -2.19 -25.88 25.36
C GLY A 162 -2.06 -25.52 26.83
N TYR A 163 -2.65 -24.41 27.27
CA TYR A 163 -2.66 -24.02 28.68
C TYR A 163 -3.66 -24.84 29.51
N ALA A 164 -4.84 -25.13 28.97
CA ALA A 164 -5.85 -25.96 29.64
C ALA A 164 -5.34 -27.39 29.88
N LEU A 165 -4.59 -27.96 28.93
CA LEU A 165 -4.00 -29.30 29.07
C LEU A 165 -2.78 -29.35 30.04
N LYS A 166 -2.19 -28.20 30.40
CA LYS A 166 -1.03 -28.15 31.31
C LYS A 166 -1.44 -27.89 32.76
N GLU A 167 -2.66 -27.43 33.00
CA GLU A 167 -3.20 -27.17 34.34
C GLU A 167 -3.86 -28.41 34.94
N ASP A 168 -4.15 -29.44 34.13
CA ASP A 168 -4.72 -30.73 34.53
C ASP A 168 -3.64 -31.85 34.69
N ALA A 169 -2.36 -31.52 34.57
CA ALA A 169 -1.22 -32.44 34.75
C ALA A 169 -0.33 -32.03 35.94
#